data_d73c02173372e3f11f7cff2f8f761e0e
#
_entry.id   d73c02173372e3f11f7cff2f8f761e0e
#
_cell.length_a   1.000
_cell.length_b   1.000
_cell.length_c   1.000
_cell.angle_alpha   90.00
_cell.angle_beta   90.00
_cell.angle_gamma   90.00
#
_symmetry.space_group_name_H-M   'P 1'
#
loop_
_entity.id
_entity.type
_entity.pdbx_description
1 polymer ?
#
loop_
_entity_poly.entity_id
_entity_poly.type
_entity_poly.pdbx_seq_one_letter_code
_entity_poly.pdbx_strand_id
1 'polypeptide(L)'
;IDLPENYAIAVSWTALQPNFTLQAVMKLNRAQNWDDFRLAAQDFAVPSQNLIYADVEGNIGYQMPGRIPIRADGADGRYPAPGWNDHSEWIGFIPFEELPFTLNPPEGYIVTANHAVVDDSYPYFLNDTWAYGYRAQRIIDLIQSASDPFDLAAFQSIQTDNYNSNAEILLPVFLQLPLMDDALEDHRLLFTEWDYQMDLDSPAAALFAAFWKHLLAETFQDDIPEDFWPNGSTRWITIVHNILDSPADTWWDDVTTGEIELRDDIFRSAFAAAVDDLEDRLGNDPAAWTWGDLHLAYYQHQVMGSLPIINSAFDRGPFRLSGGSSIVNAAGWNASYDDYRLAGSSASFRMIVDLSSFQNSLILMPAGQSGHTGHTHYIDLTDPWRLFQYYPMHWELEPIQAAAESHLRLVP
;
A
#
# COMPACT_ATOMS: atom_id res chain seq x y z
N ILE A 1 7.45 11.87 -20.92
CA ILE A 1 8.91 12.02 -20.93
C ILE A 1 9.24 13.13 -21.92
N ASP A 2 9.69 14.26 -21.39
CA ASP A 2 10.19 15.36 -22.22
C ASP A 2 11.62 15.02 -22.64
N LEU A 3 11.78 14.61 -23.89
CA LEU A 3 13.10 14.44 -24.49
C LEU A 3 13.54 15.74 -25.15
N PRO A 4 14.83 16.12 -25.06
CA PRO A 4 15.32 17.42 -25.50
C PRO A 4 15.31 17.64 -27.04
N GLU A 5 14.89 16.63 -27.81
CA GLU A 5 14.75 16.67 -29.26
C GLU A 5 13.56 15.84 -29.71
N ASN A 6 13.17 15.89 -30.98
CA ASN A 6 12.07 15.11 -31.55
C ASN A 6 12.45 13.63 -31.72
N TYR A 7 12.66 12.91 -30.62
CA TYR A 7 12.86 11.46 -30.65
C TYR A 7 11.51 10.74 -30.68
N ALA A 8 11.42 9.68 -31.49
CA ALA A 8 10.35 8.72 -31.42
C ALA A 8 10.66 7.70 -30.31
N ILE A 9 9.75 7.54 -29.35
CA ILE A 9 9.87 6.50 -28.30
C ILE A 9 9.12 5.26 -28.75
N ALA A 10 9.83 4.13 -28.86
CA ALA A 10 9.23 2.82 -29.05
C ALA A 10 9.20 2.09 -27.72
N VAL A 11 8.05 1.46 -27.40
CA VAL A 11 7.85 0.69 -26.15
C VAL A 11 7.79 -0.80 -26.50
N SER A 12 8.71 -1.58 -25.91
CA SER A 12 8.63 -3.03 -25.88
C SER A 12 8.04 -3.46 -24.54
N TRP A 13 6.84 -4.08 -24.57
CA TRP A 13 6.12 -4.51 -23.39
C TRP A 13 5.47 -5.86 -23.62
N THR A 14 5.61 -6.78 -22.67
CA THR A 14 5.07 -8.15 -22.80
C THR A 14 3.55 -8.18 -22.97
N ALA A 15 2.82 -7.18 -22.42
CA ALA A 15 1.38 -7.07 -22.60
C ALA A 15 0.94 -6.77 -24.05
N LEU A 16 1.84 -6.23 -24.89
CA LEU A 16 1.58 -5.98 -26.31
C LEU A 16 1.77 -7.22 -27.18
N GLN A 17 2.23 -8.32 -26.59
CA GLN A 17 2.41 -9.60 -27.27
C GLN A 17 1.22 -10.55 -27.01
N PRO A 18 0.82 -11.37 -27.98
CA PRO A 18 -0.16 -12.43 -27.74
C PRO A 18 0.27 -13.33 -26.58
N ASN A 19 -0.65 -13.60 -25.65
CA ASN A 19 -0.36 -14.40 -24.46
C ASN A 19 -1.61 -15.20 -24.00
N PHE A 20 -1.40 -16.07 -23.03
CA PHE A 20 -2.42 -16.99 -22.52
C PHE A 20 -2.83 -16.68 -21.05
N THR A 21 -2.61 -15.47 -20.55
CA THR A 21 -2.93 -15.11 -19.15
C THR A 21 -4.39 -15.42 -18.77
N LEU A 22 -5.35 -15.16 -19.67
CA LEU A 22 -6.76 -15.52 -19.41
C LEU A 22 -6.95 -17.04 -19.30
N GLN A 23 -6.23 -17.82 -20.09
CA GLN A 23 -6.24 -19.29 -20.01
C GLN A 23 -5.64 -19.76 -18.68
N ALA A 24 -4.58 -19.09 -18.18
CA ALA A 24 -4.02 -19.38 -16.86
C ALA A 24 -5.08 -19.25 -15.76
N VAL A 25 -5.86 -18.15 -15.75
CA VAL A 25 -6.96 -17.96 -14.78
C VAL A 25 -7.98 -19.10 -14.86
N MET A 26 -8.36 -19.52 -16.08
CA MET A 26 -9.30 -20.64 -16.25
C MET A 26 -8.73 -21.99 -15.79
N LYS A 27 -7.41 -22.20 -15.92
CA LYS A 27 -6.71 -23.39 -15.41
C LYS A 27 -6.58 -23.35 -13.89
N LEU A 28 -6.24 -22.18 -13.31
CA LEU A 28 -6.17 -21.99 -11.86
C LEU A 28 -7.49 -22.37 -11.17
N ASN A 29 -8.63 -21.97 -11.76
CA ASN A 29 -9.95 -22.35 -11.24
C ASN A 29 -10.25 -23.87 -11.30
N ARG A 30 -9.41 -24.66 -11.93
CA ARG A 30 -9.56 -26.13 -12.04
C ARG A 30 -8.41 -26.88 -11.38
N ALA A 31 -7.40 -26.18 -10.90
CA ALA A 31 -6.26 -26.78 -10.22
C ALA A 31 -6.73 -27.53 -8.97
N GLN A 32 -6.26 -28.74 -8.77
CA GLN A 32 -6.63 -29.63 -7.66
C GLN A 32 -5.46 -29.86 -6.68
N ASN A 33 -4.26 -29.43 -7.05
CA ASN A 33 -3.04 -29.61 -6.28
C ASN A 33 -1.98 -28.59 -6.72
N TRP A 34 -0.84 -28.60 -6.05
CA TRP A 34 0.29 -27.71 -6.34
C TRP A 34 0.81 -27.83 -7.79
N ASP A 35 0.89 -29.05 -8.33
CA ASP A 35 1.42 -29.26 -9.68
C ASP A 35 0.47 -28.68 -10.75
N ASP A 36 -0.83 -28.86 -10.58
CA ASP A 36 -1.85 -28.25 -11.44
C ASP A 36 -1.81 -26.70 -11.35
N PHE A 37 -1.62 -26.17 -10.14
CA PHE A 37 -1.48 -24.75 -9.90
C PHE A 37 -0.25 -24.19 -10.63
N ARG A 38 0.93 -24.82 -10.50
CA ARG A 38 2.14 -24.40 -11.21
C ARG A 38 1.98 -24.52 -12.73
N LEU A 39 1.37 -25.60 -13.21
CA LEU A 39 1.09 -25.76 -14.64
C LEU A 39 0.18 -24.66 -15.19
N ALA A 40 -0.79 -24.22 -14.42
CA ALA A 40 -1.62 -23.08 -14.78
C ALA A 40 -0.82 -21.77 -14.78
N ALA A 41 0.04 -21.57 -13.77
CA ALA A 41 0.87 -20.38 -13.65
C ALA A 41 1.87 -20.20 -14.80
N GLN A 42 2.27 -21.26 -15.50
CA GLN A 42 3.12 -21.19 -16.71
C GLN A 42 2.50 -20.38 -17.86
N ASP A 43 1.17 -20.39 -17.97
CA ASP A 43 0.45 -19.60 -18.98
C ASP A 43 0.23 -18.14 -18.56
N PHE A 44 0.52 -17.78 -17.31
CA PHE A 44 0.33 -16.43 -16.77
C PHE A 44 1.49 -15.55 -17.19
N ALA A 45 1.32 -14.81 -18.28
CA ALA A 45 2.41 -14.08 -18.90
C ALA A 45 2.58 -12.65 -18.33
N VAL A 46 1.50 -11.93 -18.09
CA VAL A 46 1.52 -10.51 -17.72
C VAL A 46 0.19 -10.05 -17.12
N PRO A 47 0.22 -9.09 -16.14
CA PRO A 47 1.40 -8.64 -15.41
C PRO A 47 1.89 -9.72 -14.43
N SER A 48 3.18 -9.74 -14.08
CA SER A 48 3.67 -10.64 -13.04
C SER A 48 2.98 -10.33 -11.70
N GLN A 49 2.65 -11.37 -10.92
CA GLN A 49 1.92 -11.28 -9.66
C GLN A 49 2.58 -12.19 -8.61
N ASN A 50 2.24 -11.99 -7.34
CA ASN A 50 2.50 -12.97 -6.29
C ASN A 50 1.31 -13.93 -6.22
N LEU A 51 1.44 -15.14 -6.72
CA LEU A 51 0.41 -16.17 -6.60
C LEU A 51 0.65 -17.00 -5.36
N ILE A 52 -0.32 -17.00 -4.45
CA ILE A 52 -0.30 -17.77 -3.21
C ILE A 52 -1.21 -18.99 -3.37
N TYR A 53 -0.71 -20.14 -2.95
CA TYR A 53 -1.41 -21.41 -2.94
C TYR A 53 -1.63 -21.88 -1.50
N ALA A 54 -2.79 -22.44 -1.23
CA ALA A 54 -3.05 -23.21 -0.03
C ALA A 54 -4.11 -24.29 -0.33
N ASP A 55 -4.02 -25.45 0.31
CA ASP A 55 -4.97 -26.55 0.10
C ASP A 55 -5.47 -27.15 1.44
N VAL A 56 -6.49 -27.99 1.32
CA VAL A 56 -7.12 -28.68 2.46
C VAL A 56 -6.25 -29.76 3.08
N GLU A 57 -5.15 -30.13 2.45
CA GLU A 57 -4.15 -31.07 2.95
C GLU A 57 -3.09 -30.37 3.83
N GLY A 58 -3.16 -29.03 3.92
CA GLY A 58 -2.27 -28.20 4.73
C GLY A 58 -1.01 -27.74 3.98
N ASN A 59 -0.95 -27.90 2.67
CA ASN A 59 0.15 -27.37 1.89
C ASN A 59 -0.06 -25.86 1.65
N ILE A 60 1.04 -25.10 1.70
CA ILE A 60 1.11 -23.70 1.31
C ILE A 60 2.21 -23.50 0.28
N GLY A 61 2.00 -22.60 -0.68
CA GLY A 61 2.97 -22.38 -1.74
C GLY A 61 2.94 -20.95 -2.28
N TYR A 62 4.03 -20.58 -2.91
CA TYR A 62 4.21 -19.30 -3.61
C TYR A 62 4.76 -19.55 -5.00
N GLN A 63 4.27 -18.85 -5.99
CA GLN A 63 4.83 -18.80 -7.34
C GLN A 63 4.75 -17.37 -7.88
N MET A 64 5.86 -16.83 -8.32
CA MET A 64 5.90 -15.64 -9.15
C MET A 64 5.83 -16.05 -10.62
N PRO A 65 4.71 -15.86 -11.32
CA PRO A 65 4.61 -16.13 -12.75
C PRO A 65 5.00 -14.89 -13.56
N GLY A 66 5.23 -15.07 -14.85
CA GLY A 66 5.37 -13.96 -15.79
C GLY A 66 6.41 -14.23 -16.88
N ARG A 67 6.22 -13.55 -18.01
CA ARG A 67 7.24 -13.50 -19.07
C ARG A 67 8.16 -12.33 -18.80
N ILE A 68 9.18 -12.54 -17.97
CA ILE A 68 10.12 -11.51 -17.54
C ILE A 68 11.29 -11.49 -18.51
N PRO A 69 11.53 -10.38 -19.22
CA PRO A 69 12.58 -10.30 -20.24
C PRO A 69 13.98 -10.36 -19.63
N ILE A 70 14.86 -11.13 -20.23
CA ILE A 70 16.31 -11.02 -20.07
C ILE A 70 16.80 -10.05 -21.14
N ARG A 71 17.46 -8.98 -20.72
CA ARG A 71 17.97 -7.93 -21.60
C ARG A 71 19.46 -8.12 -21.85
N ALA A 72 19.92 -7.70 -23.04
CA ALA A 72 21.34 -7.72 -23.38
C ALA A 72 22.12 -6.75 -22.46
N ASP A 73 23.40 -7.02 -22.30
CA ASP A 73 24.39 -6.17 -21.60
C ASP A 73 23.99 -5.73 -20.17
N GLY A 74 23.08 -6.52 -19.50
CA GLY A 74 22.61 -6.19 -18.15
C GLY A 74 21.70 -4.98 -18.08
N ALA A 75 21.12 -4.54 -19.19
CA ALA A 75 20.13 -3.47 -19.20
C ALA A 75 18.90 -3.84 -18.36
N ASP A 76 18.34 -2.87 -17.63
CA ASP A 76 17.19 -3.08 -16.73
C ASP A 76 15.87 -2.50 -17.29
N GLY A 77 15.95 -1.63 -18.30
CA GLY A 77 14.80 -1.01 -18.95
C GLY A 77 14.20 0.18 -18.17
N ARG A 78 14.89 0.70 -17.16
CA ARG A 78 14.46 1.88 -16.39
C ARG A 78 14.50 3.17 -17.18
N TYR A 79 15.44 3.26 -18.12
CA TYR A 79 15.66 4.45 -18.93
C TYR A 79 15.50 4.15 -20.41
N PRO A 80 15.10 5.16 -21.23
CA PRO A 80 15.15 5.04 -22.67
C PRO A 80 16.56 4.67 -23.15
N ALA A 81 16.65 3.66 -24.02
CA ALA A 81 17.89 3.21 -24.62
C ALA A 81 17.94 3.54 -26.10
N PRO A 82 19.15 3.66 -26.74
CA PRO A 82 19.28 3.87 -28.15
C PRO A 82 18.67 2.71 -28.96
N GLY A 83 17.56 2.96 -29.66
CA GLY A 83 16.85 1.93 -30.42
C GLY A 83 17.48 1.58 -31.79
N TRP A 84 18.67 2.12 -32.10
CA TRP A 84 19.43 1.83 -33.34
C TRP A 84 20.57 0.83 -33.15
N ASN A 85 20.68 0.23 -31.97
CA ASN A 85 21.59 -0.87 -31.66
C ASN A 85 20.87 -1.94 -30.83
N ASP A 86 21.54 -3.05 -30.57
CA ASP A 86 21.00 -4.23 -29.90
C ASP A 86 21.44 -4.41 -28.42
N HIS A 87 22.12 -3.40 -27.84
CA HIS A 87 22.69 -3.47 -26.48
C HIS A 87 21.62 -3.62 -25.37
N SER A 88 20.39 -3.17 -25.60
CA SER A 88 19.30 -3.25 -24.62
C SER A 88 18.14 -4.13 -25.08
N GLU A 89 18.32 -4.90 -26.15
CA GLU A 89 17.29 -5.78 -26.68
C GLU A 89 16.96 -6.94 -25.74
N TRP A 90 15.76 -7.47 -25.87
CA TRP A 90 15.38 -8.70 -25.18
C TRP A 90 16.02 -9.91 -25.87
N ILE A 91 16.91 -10.60 -25.14
CA ILE A 91 17.61 -11.79 -25.64
C ILE A 91 16.90 -13.10 -25.23
N GLY A 92 15.87 -13.02 -24.41
CA GLY A 92 15.09 -14.15 -23.95
C GLY A 92 14.14 -13.77 -22.81
N PHE A 93 13.61 -14.79 -22.15
CA PHE A 93 12.81 -14.66 -20.95
C PHE A 93 13.36 -15.59 -19.88
N ILE A 94 13.20 -15.22 -18.62
CA ILE A 94 13.58 -16.09 -17.50
C ILE A 94 12.75 -17.40 -17.62
N PRO A 95 13.42 -18.59 -17.60
CA PRO A 95 12.73 -19.86 -17.61
C PRO A 95 11.75 -19.97 -16.42
N PHE A 96 10.58 -20.54 -16.63
CA PHE A 96 9.55 -20.65 -15.58
C PHE A 96 10.08 -21.35 -14.32
N GLU A 97 10.91 -22.38 -14.47
CA GLU A 97 11.48 -23.13 -13.34
C GLU A 97 12.57 -22.35 -12.57
N GLU A 98 13.03 -21.24 -13.12
CA GLU A 98 13.99 -20.34 -12.47
C GLU A 98 13.30 -19.10 -11.86
N LEU A 99 11.99 -18.91 -12.12
CA LEU A 99 11.20 -17.88 -11.43
C LEU A 99 11.02 -18.23 -9.95
N PRO A 100 10.95 -17.23 -9.06
CA PRO A 100 10.80 -17.47 -7.63
C PRO A 100 9.56 -18.30 -7.28
N PHE A 101 9.77 -19.38 -6.54
CA PHE A 101 8.69 -20.22 -6.00
C PHE A 101 9.12 -20.93 -4.70
N THR A 102 8.15 -21.31 -3.91
CA THR A 102 8.36 -22.18 -2.74
C THR A 102 7.12 -23.04 -2.47
N LEU A 103 7.32 -24.20 -1.88
CA LEU A 103 6.26 -25.07 -1.38
C LEU A 103 6.62 -25.51 0.04
N ASN A 104 5.68 -25.37 0.96
CA ASN A 104 5.82 -25.74 2.37
C ASN A 104 7.10 -25.19 3.00
N PRO A 105 7.29 -23.87 3.03
CA PRO A 105 8.47 -23.26 3.64
C PRO A 105 8.54 -23.65 5.12
N PRO A 106 9.76 -23.81 5.68
CA PRO A 106 9.97 -24.27 7.06
C PRO A 106 9.37 -23.31 8.11
N GLU A 107 9.16 -22.04 7.76
CA GLU A 107 8.53 -21.04 8.60
C GLU A 107 7.03 -21.33 8.84
N GLY A 108 6.38 -22.09 7.97
CA GLY A 108 4.96 -22.45 8.07
C GLY A 108 3.99 -21.34 7.64
N TYR A 109 4.49 -20.25 7.05
CA TYR A 109 3.69 -19.15 6.49
C TYR A 109 4.36 -18.55 5.26
N ILE A 110 3.59 -17.79 4.50
CA ILE A 110 4.06 -16.99 3.34
C ILE A 110 3.48 -15.58 3.47
N VAL A 111 4.33 -14.57 3.38
CA VAL A 111 3.95 -13.16 3.43
C VAL A 111 4.42 -12.45 2.17
N THR A 112 3.54 -11.69 1.53
CA THR A 112 3.88 -10.79 0.42
C THR A 112 3.23 -9.43 0.63
N ALA A 113 4.02 -8.36 0.58
CA ALA A 113 3.58 -6.99 0.74
C ALA A 113 4.37 -6.04 -0.18
N ASN A 114 4.58 -6.44 -1.43
CA ASN A 114 5.35 -5.73 -2.46
C ASN A 114 6.86 -5.59 -2.16
N HIS A 115 7.40 -6.28 -1.15
CA HIS A 115 8.84 -6.32 -0.88
C HIS A 115 9.54 -7.29 -1.83
N ALA A 116 10.88 -7.24 -1.87
CA ALA A 116 11.69 -8.14 -2.68
C ALA A 116 11.42 -9.61 -2.31
N VAL A 117 11.17 -10.43 -3.32
CA VAL A 117 10.88 -11.87 -3.17
C VAL A 117 12.11 -12.74 -3.39
N VAL A 118 13.24 -12.13 -3.69
CA VAL A 118 14.56 -12.75 -3.87
C VAL A 118 15.60 -11.88 -3.19
N ASP A 119 16.74 -12.45 -2.87
CA ASP A 119 17.93 -11.75 -2.39
C ASP A 119 18.90 -11.41 -3.55
N ASP A 120 20.03 -10.78 -3.20
CA ASP A 120 21.05 -10.33 -4.14
C ASP A 120 21.77 -11.48 -4.88
N SER A 121 21.59 -12.74 -4.45
CA SER A 121 22.15 -13.90 -5.11
C SER A 121 21.35 -14.38 -6.32
N TYR A 122 20.11 -13.89 -6.49
CA TYR A 122 19.28 -14.28 -7.62
C TYR A 122 19.85 -13.74 -8.94
N PRO A 123 20.02 -14.60 -9.96
CA PRO A 123 20.84 -14.27 -11.11
C PRO A 123 20.21 -13.33 -12.15
N TYR A 124 18.93 -13.00 -12.00
CA TYR A 124 18.18 -12.20 -12.96
C TYR A 124 17.65 -10.92 -12.35
N PHE A 125 17.56 -9.87 -13.16
CA PHE A 125 16.88 -8.65 -12.77
C PHE A 125 15.36 -8.83 -12.85
N LEU A 126 14.67 -8.63 -11.73
CA LEU A 126 13.20 -8.69 -11.65
C LEU A 126 12.58 -7.29 -11.60
N ASN A 127 13.01 -6.50 -10.64
CA ASN A 127 12.49 -5.17 -10.35
C ASN A 127 13.48 -4.39 -9.48
N ASP A 128 13.45 -3.07 -9.53
CA ASP A 128 14.24 -2.16 -8.68
C ASP A 128 13.36 -1.31 -7.72
N THR A 129 12.05 -1.37 -7.89
CA THR A 129 11.07 -0.56 -7.14
C THR A 129 10.28 -1.40 -6.15
N TRP A 130 10.97 -2.20 -5.35
CA TRP A 130 10.37 -2.95 -4.26
C TRP A 130 9.97 -2.02 -3.11
N ALA A 131 8.90 -2.39 -2.38
CA ALA A 131 8.64 -1.78 -1.08
C ALA A 131 9.73 -2.20 -0.08
N TYR A 132 10.11 -1.29 0.84
CA TYR A 132 11.22 -1.50 1.79
C TYR A 132 10.89 -2.43 2.97
N GLY A 133 9.81 -3.22 2.87
CA GLY A 133 9.53 -4.32 3.78
C GLY A 133 8.78 -3.97 5.06
N TYR A 134 8.50 -2.72 5.40
CA TYR A 134 7.82 -2.33 6.65
C TYR A 134 6.51 -3.09 6.89
N ARG A 135 5.63 -3.17 5.88
CA ARG A 135 4.38 -3.94 5.98
C ARG A 135 4.62 -5.44 6.12
N ALA A 136 5.56 -5.97 5.35
CA ALA A 136 5.89 -7.39 5.40
C ALA A 136 6.44 -7.79 6.77
N GLN A 137 7.37 -6.99 7.32
CA GLN A 137 7.95 -7.23 8.65
C GLN A 137 6.86 -7.18 9.72
N ARG A 138 5.99 -6.15 9.68
CA ARG A 138 4.89 -6.07 10.65
C ARG A 138 3.95 -7.27 10.60
N ILE A 139 3.61 -7.78 9.41
CA ILE A 139 2.81 -9.00 9.26
C ILE A 139 3.54 -10.21 9.86
N ILE A 140 4.84 -10.33 9.60
CA ILE A 140 5.68 -11.41 10.15
C ILE A 140 5.71 -11.34 11.68
N ASP A 141 5.92 -10.14 12.24
CA ASP A 141 5.95 -9.93 13.69
C ASP A 141 4.62 -10.32 14.35
N LEU A 142 3.49 -9.95 13.73
CA LEU A 142 2.15 -10.33 14.19
C LEU A 142 1.94 -11.85 14.12
N ILE A 143 2.43 -12.51 13.07
CA ILE A 143 2.37 -13.98 12.95
C ILE A 143 3.23 -14.65 14.01
N GLN A 144 4.47 -14.19 14.21
CA GLN A 144 5.42 -14.82 15.12
C GLN A 144 5.12 -14.56 16.60
N SER A 145 4.48 -13.44 16.92
CA SER A 145 4.08 -13.10 18.29
C SER A 145 2.79 -13.77 18.75
N ALA A 146 2.03 -14.38 17.84
CA ALA A 146 0.78 -15.06 18.18
C ALA A 146 1.06 -16.29 19.06
N SER A 147 0.37 -16.37 20.19
CA SER A 147 0.48 -17.50 21.15
C SER A 147 -0.44 -18.66 20.80
N ASP A 148 -1.50 -18.40 20.06
CA ASP A 148 -2.55 -19.36 19.72
C ASP A 148 -2.54 -19.66 18.20
N PRO A 149 -3.09 -20.81 17.79
CA PRO A 149 -3.32 -21.08 16.37
C PRO A 149 -4.13 -20.00 15.69
N PHE A 150 -3.80 -19.66 14.44
CA PHE A 150 -4.53 -18.66 13.68
C PHE A 150 -5.96 -19.09 13.39
N ASP A 151 -6.89 -18.23 13.80
CA ASP A 151 -8.30 -18.30 13.43
C ASP A 151 -8.69 -17.10 12.53
N LEU A 152 -9.97 -17.00 12.19
CA LEU A 152 -10.47 -15.91 11.37
C LEU A 152 -10.27 -14.53 12.04
N ALA A 153 -10.41 -14.47 13.37
CA ALA A 153 -10.25 -13.21 14.10
C ALA A 153 -8.79 -12.73 14.08
N ALA A 154 -7.83 -13.66 14.18
CA ALA A 154 -6.42 -13.33 14.06
C ALA A 154 -6.07 -12.78 12.66
N PHE A 155 -6.60 -13.36 11.59
CA PHE A 155 -6.42 -12.84 10.24
C PHE A 155 -7.12 -11.49 10.03
N GLN A 156 -8.31 -11.28 10.58
CA GLN A 156 -8.97 -9.97 10.58
C GLN A 156 -8.11 -8.93 11.28
N SER A 157 -7.56 -9.26 12.44
CA SER A 157 -6.68 -8.38 13.21
C SER A 157 -5.44 -7.95 12.42
N ILE A 158 -4.80 -8.90 11.70
CA ILE A 158 -3.67 -8.56 10.82
C ILE A 158 -4.12 -7.64 9.69
N GLN A 159 -5.22 -7.93 9.00
CA GLN A 159 -5.68 -7.13 7.86
C GLN A 159 -6.11 -5.70 8.24
N THR A 160 -6.40 -5.46 9.51
CA THR A 160 -6.87 -4.17 10.04
C THR A 160 -5.83 -3.44 10.88
N ASP A 161 -4.61 -3.98 10.96
CA ASP A 161 -3.53 -3.40 11.75
C ASP A 161 -3.12 -2.03 11.20
N ASN A 162 -3.22 -1.01 12.05
CA ASN A 162 -2.94 0.39 11.74
C ASN A 162 -1.55 0.84 12.22
N TYR A 163 -0.71 -0.09 12.66
CA TYR A 163 0.58 0.22 13.26
C TYR A 163 1.54 0.94 12.31
N ASN A 164 2.08 2.06 12.77
CA ASN A 164 2.99 2.91 12.02
C ASN A 164 4.44 2.73 12.51
N SER A 165 5.19 1.88 11.84
CA SER A 165 6.61 1.62 12.14
C SER A 165 7.49 2.87 11.99
N ASN A 166 7.08 3.86 11.19
CA ASN A 166 7.79 5.12 11.08
C ASN A 166 7.70 5.93 12.37
N ALA A 167 6.51 5.95 13.00
CA ALA A 167 6.32 6.62 14.28
C ALA A 167 7.14 5.94 15.40
N GLU A 168 7.15 4.61 15.43
CA GLU A 168 7.96 3.85 16.39
C GLU A 168 9.45 4.21 16.33
N ILE A 169 9.98 4.51 15.15
CA ILE A 169 11.41 4.83 14.97
C ILE A 169 11.70 6.31 15.24
N LEU A 170 10.84 7.22 14.75
CA LEU A 170 11.10 8.67 14.87
C LEU A 170 10.81 9.23 16.26
N LEU A 171 9.70 8.83 16.89
CA LEU A 171 9.26 9.44 18.14
C LEU A 171 10.21 9.24 19.30
N PRO A 172 10.91 8.12 19.50
CA PRO A 172 11.90 7.99 20.56
C PRO A 172 13.04 9.02 20.47
N VAL A 173 13.42 9.46 19.27
CA VAL A 173 14.41 10.52 19.07
C VAL A 173 13.79 11.88 19.37
N PHE A 174 12.62 12.18 18.80
CA PHE A 174 11.92 13.44 19.00
C PHE A 174 11.55 13.71 20.47
N LEU A 175 11.04 12.71 21.19
CA LEU A 175 10.61 12.85 22.59
C LEU A 175 11.73 13.17 23.57
N GLN A 176 12.99 12.96 23.18
CA GLN A 176 14.15 13.33 23.99
C GLN A 176 14.57 14.80 23.81
N LEU A 177 14.07 15.50 22.80
CA LEU A 177 14.44 16.87 22.52
C LEU A 177 13.71 17.83 23.44
N PRO A 178 14.42 18.83 24.04
CA PRO A 178 13.74 19.90 24.74
C PRO A 178 12.98 20.77 23.71
N LEU A 179 11.72 21.00 23.94
CA LEU A 179 10.96 22.02 23.22
C LEU A 179 11.14 23.36 23.94
N MET A 180 11.21 24.43 23.15
CA MET A 180 11.47 25.77 23.69
C MET A 180 10.18 26.52 24.05
N ASP A 181 9.03 25.90 23.79
CA ASP A 181 7.70 26.43 24.05
C ASP A 181 6.86 25.44 24.87
N ASP A 182 6.39 25.91 26.04
CA ASP A 182 5.58 25.08 26.95
C ASP A 182 4.24 24.65 26.31
N ALA A 183 3.68 25.45 25.40
CA ALA A 183 2.44 25.07 24.67
C ALA A 183 2.67 23.86 23.77
N LEU A 184 3.82 23.78 23.11
CA LEU A 184 4.18 22.62 22.28
C LEU A 184 4.44 21.36 23.12
N GLU A 185 4.91 21.52 24.37
CA GLU A 185 5.06 20.37 25.28
C GLU A 185 3.72 19.70 25.58
N ASP A 186 2.65 20.48 25.78
CA ASP A 186 1.32 19.91 26.01
C ASP A 186 0.82 19.10 24.81
N HIS A 187 1.07 19.54 23.58
CA HIS A 187 0.73 18.78 22.36
C HIS A 187 1.58 17.52 22.24
N ARG A 188 2.87 17.58 22.57
CA ARG A 188 3.78 16.43 22.54
C ARG A 188 3.34 15.30 23.46
N LEU A 189 2.61 15.59 24.53
CA LEU A 189 2.08 14.58 25.44
C LEU A 189 1.14 13.59 24.76
N LEU A 190 0.49 13.97 23.62
CA LEU A 190 -0.31 13.04 22.83
C LEU A 190 0.47 11.81 22.36
N PHE A 191 1.78 11.91 22.19
CA PHE A 191 2.62 10.79 21.78
C PHE A 191 3.04 9.86 22.93
N THR A 192 2.91 10.28 24.20
CA THR A 192 3.53 9.59 25.35
C THR A 192 2.96 8.19 25.58
N GLU A 193 1.66 8.03 25.39
CA GLU A 193 0.97 6.75 25.57
C GLU A 193 0.36 6.21 24.28
N TRP A 194 0.76 6.79 23.13
CA TRP A 194 0.25 6.35 21.86
C TRP A 194 0.90 5.01 21.44
N ASP A 195 0.07 4.08 21.04
CA ASP A 195 0.44 2.73 20.61
C ASP A 195 0.85 2.64 19.12
N TYR A 196 1.08 3.79 18.49
CA TYR A 196 1.43 3.96 17.08
C TYR A 196 0.34 3.49 16.09
N GLN A 197 -0.90 3.29 16.56
CA GLN A 197 -2.00 2.93 15.67
C GLN A 197 -2.59 4.19 15.01
N MET A 198 -2.62 4.19 13.65
CA MET A 198 -3.24 5.24 12.86
C MET A 198 -4.76 5.02 12.80
N ASP A 199 -5.37 5.00 13.99
CA ASP A 199 -6.79 4.75 14.15
C ASP A 199 -7.63 5.98 13.80
N LEU A 200 -8.86 5.72 13.36
CA LEU A 200 -9.79 6.71 12.86
C LEU A 200 -9.96 7.92 13.80
N ASP A 201 -10.09 7.68 15.10
CA ASP A 201 -10.41 8.69 16.10
C ASP A 201 -9.18 9.07 16.97
N SER A 202 -7.95 8.76 16.53
CA SER A 202 -6.71 9.02 17.26
C SER A 202 -6.19 10.45 17.02
N PRO A 203 -6.09 11.30 18.07
CA PRO A 203 -5.44 12.61 17.99
C PRO A 203 -3.94 12.50 17.74
N ALA A 204 -3.27 11.54 18.36
CA ALA A 204 -1.84 11.31 18.17
C ALA A 204 -1.51 10.93 16.73
N ALA A 205 -2.36 10.12 16.08
CA ALA A 205 -2.21 9.76 14.68
C ALA A 205 -2.32 10.98 13.76
N ALA A 206 -3.28 11.89 14.03
CA ALA A 206 -3.42 13.14 13.30
C ALA A 206 -2.17 13.99 13.44
N LEU A 207 -1.69 14.18 14.67
CA LEU A 207 -0.50 14.97 14.97
C LEU A 207 0.77 14.36 14.35
N PHE A 208 0.92 13.04 14.39
CA PHE A 208 2.06 12.37 13.76
C PHE A 208 2.03 12.52 12.24
N ALA A 209 0.88 12.41 11.60
CA ALA A 209 0.76 12.61 10.16
C ALA A 209 1.16 14.04 9.75
N ALA A 210 0.72 15.05 10.50
CA ALA A 210 1.11 16.44 10.29
C ALA A 210 2.63 16.63 10.55
N PHE A 211 3.14 16.10 11.63
CA PHE A 211 4.58 16.16 11.93
C PHE A 211 5.42 15.51 10.82
N TRP A 212 5.04 14.33 10.36
CA TRP A 212 5.72 13.65 9.24
C TRP A 212 5.70 14.48 7.95
N LYS A 213 4.56 15.08 7.60
CA LYS A 213 4.42 15.95 6.42
C LYS A 213 5.37 17.14 6.49
N HIS A 214 5.37 17.88 7.61
CA HIS A 214 6.20 19.06 7.79
C HIS A 214 7.68 18.70 7.93
N LEU A 215 8.02 17.60 8.59
CA LEU A 215 9.39 17.08 8.65
C LEU A 215 9.98 16.83 7.28
N LEU A 216 9.21 16.19 6.38
CA LEU A 216 9.65 15.96 5.00
C LEU A 216 9.79 17.27 4.21
N ALA A 217 8.88 18.20 4.42
CA ALA A 217 8.92 19.49 3.73
C ALA A 217 10.17 20.29 4.12
N GLU A 218 10.42 20.45 5.42
CA GLU A 218 11.55 21.24 5.93
C GLU A 218 12.90 20.56 5.72
N THR A 219 12.93 19.22 5.54
CA THR A 219 14.18 18.51 5.32
C THR A 219 14.59 18.48 3.84
N PHE A 220 13.65 18.56 2.88
CA PHE A 220 13.97 18.22 1.50
C PHE A 220 13.43 19.18 0.44
N GLN A 221 12.43 20.05 0.74
CA GLN A 221 11.78 20.83 -0.33
C GLN A 221 12.63 21.99 -0.84
N ASP A 222 13.56 22.46 -0.07
CA ASP A 222 14.55 23.49 -0.45
C ASP A 222 15.59 22.98 -1.47
N ASP A 223 15.97 21.69 -1.37
CA ASP A 223 16.98 21.05 -2.19
C ASP A 223 16.44 20.30 -3.43
N ILE A 224 15.13 19.98 -3.42
CA ILE A 224 14.51 19.10 -4.43
C ILE A 224 13.44 19.86 -5.23
N PRO A 225 13.47 19.80 -6.59
CA PRO A 225 12.42 20.40 -7.40
C PRO A 225 11.01 19.89 -7.03
N GLU A 226 9.99 20.75 -7.13
CA GLU A 226 8.61 20.49 -6.72
C GLU A 226 8.04 19.17 -7.29
N ASP A 227 8.34 18.83 -8.53
CA ASP A 227 7.91 17.60 -9.19
C ASP A 227 8.41 16.31 -8.48
N PHE A 228 9.41 16.43 -7.60
CA PHE A 228 10.05 15.34 -6.88
C PHE A 228 9.89 15.43 -5.36
N TRP A 229 9.11 16.36 -4.84
CA TRP A 229 8.89 16.52 -3.40
C TRP A 229 8.46 15.22 -2.71
N PRO A 230 8.88 15.03 -1.47
CA PRO A 230 8.62 13.82 -0.71
C PRO A 230 7.13 13.52 -0.57
N ASN A 231 6.70 12.37 -1.08
CA ASN A 231 5.32 11.93 -0.96
C ASN A 231 5.01 11.16 0.35
N GLY A 232 5.99 10.98 1.24
CA GLY A 232 5.83 10.31 2.52
C GLY A 232 5.73 8.78 2.46
N SER A 233 5.96 8.16 1.29
CA SER A 233 5.90 6.70 1.14
C SER A 233 7.15 5.99 1.68
N THR A 234 7.16 4.66 1.61
CA THR A 234 8.19 3.77 2.15
C THR A 234 9.65 4.17 1.82
N ARG A 235 9.91 4.76 0.63
CA ARG A 235 11.24 5.27 0.25
C ARG A 235 11.67 6.41 1.17
N TRP A 236 10.80 7.38 1.42
CA TRP A 236 11.11 8.55 2.23
C TRP A 236 11.28 8.19 3.70
N ILE A 237 10.48 7.23 4.19
CA ILE A 237 10.69 6.64 5.51
C ILE A 237 12.14 6.12 5.62
N THR A 238 12.58 5.31 4.66
CA THR A 238 13.93 4.74 4.67
C THR A 238 15.02 5.82 4.55
N ILE A 239 14.80 6.85 3.72
CA ILE A 239 15.78 7.96 3.57
C ILE A 239 15.95 8.68 4.92
N VAL A 240 14.86 9.07 5.56
CA VAL A 240 14.91 9.76 6.86
C VAL A 240 15.57 8.88 7.93
N HIS A 241 15.22 7.58 7.98
CA HIS A 241 15.85 6.65 8.92
C HIS A 241 17.37 6.54 8.73
N ASN A 242 17.85 6.59 7.48
CA ASN A 242 19.28 6.50 7.19
C ASN A 242 20.08 7.71 7.69
N ILE A 243 19.46 8.90 7.77
CA ILE A 243 20.11 10.13 8.26
C ILE A 243 19.77 10.44 9.72
N LEU A 244 18.83 9.69 10.34
CA LEU A 244 18.31 9.97 11.66
C LEU A 244 19.40 10.01 12.75
N ASP A 245 20.36 9.08 12.69
CA ASP A 245 21.48 8.99 13.64
C ASP A 245 22.64 9.96 13.31
N SER A 246 22.48 10.80 12.28
CA SER A 246 23.45 11.80 11.85
C SER A 246 22.87 13.21 12.02
N PRO A 247 22.86 13.79 13.24
CA PRO A 247 22.20 15.08 13.50
C PRO A 247 22.75 16.27 12.72
N ALA A 248 23.95 16.15 12.17
CA ALA A 248 24.61 17.18 11.36
C ALA A 248 24.74 16.73 9.88
N ASP A 249 23.87 15.82 9.42
CA ASP A 249 23.78 15.50 8.01
C ASP A 249 23.32 16.74 7.22
N THR A 250 23.88 16.96 6.05
CA THR A 250 23.60 18.16 5.25
C THR A 250 22.16 18.24 4.74
N TRP A 251 21.43 17.15 4.74
CA TRP A 251 20.00 17.16 4.42
C TRP A 251 19.11 17.83 5.47
N TRP A 252 19.64 18.08 6.69
CA TRP A 252 18.91 18.82 7.72
C TRP A 252 19.05 20.35 7.60
N ASP A 253 19.96 20.85 6.77
CA ASP A 253 20.25 22.28 6.59
C ASP A 253 19.31 22.87 5.53
N ASP A 254 18.46 23.82 5.90
CA ASP A 254 17.64 24.59 4.95
C ASP A 254 18.54 25.60 4.21
N VAL A 255 18.93 25.27 3.00
CA VAL A 255 19.86 26.11 2.18
C VAL A 255 19.30 27.49 1.84
N THR A 256 18.02 27.76 2.10
CA THR A 256 17.40 29.08 1.89
C THR A 256 17.56 30.02 3.05
N THR A 257 17.96 29.52 4.23
CA THR A 257 18.25 30.33 5.42
C THR A 257 19.70 30.82 5.43
N GLY A 258 20.08 31.60 6.42
CA GLY A 258 21.48 32.07 6.61
C GLY A 258 22.20 31.39 7.77
N GLU A 259 21.54 30.44 8.40
CA GLU A 259 22.01 29.65 9.55
C GLU A 259 22.16 28.19 9.09
N ILE A 260 22.88 27.38 9.83
CA ILE A 260 23.03 25.95 9.59
C ILE A 260 22.12 25.24 10.58
N GLU A 261 21.07 24.63 10.10
CA GLU A 261 20.15 23.84 10.89
C GLU A 261 20.67 22.41 11.07
N LEU A 262 20.32 21.85 12.22
CA LEU A 262 20.58 20.45 12.54
C LEU A 262 19.27 19.68 12.64
N ARG A 263 19.33 18.34 12.63
CA ARG A 263 18.15 17.47 12.79
C ARG A 263 17.20 17.97 13.89
N ASP A 264 17.76 18.32 15.06
CA ASP A 264 16.97 18.70 16.21
C ASP A 264 16.24 20.04 16.02
N ASP A 265 16.79 20.93 15.21
CA ASP A 265 16.16 22.21 14.86
C ASP A 265 15.02 21.98 13.88
N ILE A 266 15.24 21.20 12.84
CA ILE A 266 14.20 20.77 11.87
C ILE A 266 13.07 20.02 12.57
N PHE A 267 13.38 19.12 13.53
CA PHE A 267 12.35 18.40 14.28
C PHE A 267 11.46 19.35 15.10
N ARG A 268 12.04 20.38 15.75
CA ARG A 268 11.27 21.38 16.52
C ARG A 268 10.41 22.24 15.61
N SER A 269 10.97 22.74 14.52
CA SER A 269 10.27 23.57 13.56
C SER A 269 9.12 22.80 12.90
N ALA A 270 9.37 21.61 12.38
CA ALA A 270 8.36 20.75 11.78
C ALA A 270 7.23 20.37 12.75
N PHE A 271 7.55 20.18 14.03
CA PHE A 271 6.53 19.90 15.04
C PHE A 271 5.66 21.14 15.34
N ALA A 272 6.26 22.32 15.42
CA ALA A 272 5.51 23.57 15.59
C ALA A 272 4.59 23.82 14.39
N ALA A 273 5.11 23.66 13.17
CA ALA A 273 4.31 23.77 11.94
C ALA A 273 3.17 22.73 11.86
N ALA A 274 3.40 21.52 12.38
CA ALA A 274 2.36 20.49 12.46
C ALA A 274 1.22 20.88 13.42
N VAL A 275 1.54 21.46 14.56
CA VAL A 275 0.53 21.96 15.52
C VAL A 275 -0.28 23.09 14.88
N ASP A 276 0.37 24.09 14.27
CA ASP A 276 -0.27 25.18 13.59
C ASP A 276 -1.20 24.68 12.46
N ASP A 277 -0.76 23.73 11.63
CA ASP A 277 -1.57 23.14 10.54
C ASP A 277 -2.82 22.43 11.09
N LEU A 278 -2.71 21.73 12.23
CA LEU A 278 -3.88 21.08 12.84
C LEU A 278 -4.81 22.07 13.53
N GLU A 279 -4.30 23.10 14.21
CA GLU A 279 -5.13 24.16 14.77
C GLU A 279 -5.96 24.88 13.70
N ASP A 280 -5.33 25.17 12.56
CA ASP A 280 -6.00 25.81 11.42
C ASP A 280 -7.08 24.92 10.80
N ARG A 281 -6.86 23.60 10.75
CA ARG A 281 -7.80 22.65 10.12
C ARG A 281 -8.88 22.13 11.04
N LEU A 282 -8.54 21.84 12.30
CA LEU A 282 -9.37 21.12 13.25
C LEU A 282 -9.72 21.94 14.50
N GLY A 283 -9.11 23.14 14.69
CA GLY A 283 -9.30 24.01 15.84
C GLY A 283 -8.35 23.70 16.98
N ASN A 284 -8.39 24.53 18.03
CA ASN A 284 -7.39 24.61 19.10
C ASN A 284 -7.56 23.59 20.22
N ASP A 285 -8.45 22.61 20.10
CA ASP A 285 -8.61 21.54 21.10
C ASP A 285 -7.91 20.25 20.60
N PRO A 286 -6.70 19.93 21.08
CA PRO A 286 -5.96 18.76 20.62
C PRO A 286 -6.69 17.44 20.86
N ALA A 287 -7.57 17.39 21.87
CA ALA A 287 -8.35 16.19 22.17
C ALA A 287 -9.48 15.93 21.11
N ALA A 288 -9.82 16.95 20.35
CA ALA A 288 -10.79 16.86 19.26
C ALA A 288 -10.14 16.55 17.89
N TRP A 289 -8.83 16.58 17.78
CA TRP A 289 -8.15 16.21 16.55
C TRP A 289 -8.32 14.74 16.29
N THR A 290 -8.75 14.37 15.10
CA THR A 290 -8.86 12.96 14.73
C THR A 290 -8.26 12.70 13.36
N TRP A 291 -7.55 11.58 13.24
CA TRP A 291 -6.95 11.18 11.97
C TRP A 291 -8.00 11.09 10.85
N GLY A 292 -9.16 10.51 11.16
CA GLY A 292 -10.22 10.36 10.18
C GLY A 292 -10.87 11.66 9.70
N ASP A 293 -10.71 12.79 10.40
CA ASP A 293 -11.21 14.08 9.92
C ASP A 293 -10.25 14.72 8.91
N LEU A 294 -8.99 14.28 8.90
CA LEU A 294 -7.98 14.64 7.89
C LEU A 294 -7.94 13.62 6.75
N HIS A 295 -7.98 12.32 7.07
CA HIS A 295 -7.76 11.23 6.13
C HIS A 295 -9.08 10.77 5.51
N LEU A 296 -9.44 11.43 4.43
CA LEU A 296 -10.73 11.30 3.76
C LEU A 296 -10.62 10.60 2.41
N ALA A 297 -11.51 9.64 2.15
CA ALA A 297 -11.67 9.04 0.83
C ALA A 297 -12.81 9.71 0.05
N TYR A 298 -12.57 9.93 -1.23
CA TYR A 298 -13.54 10.42 -2.20
C TYR A 298 -13.63 9.44 -3.36
N TYR A 299 -14.81 8.93 -3.64
CA TYR A 299 -15.05 8.09 -4.81
C TYR A 299 -15.53 8.97 -5.95
N GLN A 300 -14.64 9.29 -6.87
CA GLN A 300 -14.92 10.06 -8.05
C GLN A 300 -15.21 9.13 -9.24
N HIS A 301 -16.33 9.35 -9.90
CA HIS A 301 -16.67 8.61 -11.10
C HIS A 301 -15.77 9.07 -12.26
N GLN A 302 -15.01 8.15 -12.84
CA GLN A 302 -13.94 8.46 -13.81
C GLN A 302 -14.37 9.36 -14.99
N VAL A 303 -15.61 9.28 -15.43
CA VAL A 303 -16.13 10.07 -16.55
C VAL A 303 -17.07 11.17 -16.07
N MET A 304 -18.10 10.83 -15.29
CA MET A 304 -19.14 11.78 -14.88
C MET A 304 -18.68 12.70 -13.74
N GLY A 305 -17.69 12.28 -12.93
CA GLY A 305 -17.10 13.11 -11.87
C GLY A 305 -16.34 14.33 -12.40
N SER A 306 -15.90 14.33 -13.65
CA SER A 306 -15.28 15.48 -14.30
C SER A 306 -16.27 16.54 -14.80
N LEU A 307 -17.58 16.28 -14.74
CA LEU A 307 -18.63 17.16 -15.24
C LEU A 307 -19.28 17.97 -14.10
N PRO A 308 -18.99 19.27 -13.93
CA PRO A 308 -19.32 20.05 -12.74
C PRO A 308 -20.80 20.11 -12.32
N ILE A 309 -21.74 19.84 -13.24
CA ILE A 309 -23.19 19.93 -12.95
C ILE A 309 -23.74 18.60 -12.43
N ILE A 310 -23.18 17.49 -12.88
CA ILE A 310 -23.74 16.16 -12.60
C ILE A 310 -22.85 15.30 -11.72
N ASN A 311 -21.61 15.72 -11.44
CA ASN A 311 -20.65 14.96 -10.62
C ASN A 311 -21.25 14.57 -9.27
N SER A 312 -21.97 15.44 -8.59
CA SER A 312 -22.59 15.16 -7.29
C SER A 312 -23.62 14.03 -7.31
N ALA A 313 -24.15 13.66 -8.49
CA ALA A 313 -25.03 12.52 -8.64
C ALA A 313 -24.24 11.20 -8.69
N PHE A 314 -22.95 11.24 -9.05
CA PHE A 314 -22.10 10.07 -9.27
C PHE A 314 -21.01 9.90 -8.21
N ASP A 315 -20.42 11.01 -7.76
CA ASP A 315 -19.37 11.02 -6.75
C ASP A 315 -19.93 10.75 -5.36
N ARG A 316 -19.12 10.17 -4.48
CA ARG A 316 -19.46 9.88 -3.08
C ARG A 316 -18.29 10.20 -2.16
N GLY A 317 -18.63 10.57 -0.94
CA GLY A 317 -17.70 10.97 0.11
C GLY A 317 -18.01 12.39 0.62
N PRO A 318 -17.18 12.92 1.51
CA PRO A 318 -16.01 12.27 2.11
C PRO A 318 -16.35 11.09 3.03
N PHE A 319 -15.45 10.11 3.07
CA PHE A 319 -15.51 8.99 4.02
C PHE A 319 -14.24 8.98 4.86
N ARG A 320 -14.40 8.99 6.19
CA ARG A 320 -13.28 8.93 7.14
C ARG A 320 -12.58 7.57 7.08
N LEU A 321 -11.26 7.52 7.02
CA LEU A 321 -10.45 6.31 6.98
C LEU A 321 -9.43 6.25 8.11
N SER A 322 -9.12 5.03 8.56
CA SER A 322 -7.93 4.67 9.34
C SER A 322 -6.81 4.16 8.43
N GLY A 323 -5.65 3.82 9.02
CA GLY A 323 -4.49 3.31 8.28
C GLY A 323 -3.66 4.42 7.66
N GLY A 324 -2.82 4.09 6.68
CA GLY A 324 -1.94 5.08 6.07
C GLY A 324 -0.95 4.50 5.07
N SER A 325 0.05 5.30 4.73
CA SER A 325 1.16 4.89 3.87
C SER A 325 2.11 3.94 4.62
N SER A 326 2.51 2.85 3.96
CA SER A 326 3.44 1.84 4.52
C SER A 326 2.91 1.08 5.75
N ILE A 327 1.62 1.10 5.99
CA ILE A 327 0.89 0.43 7.06
C ILE A 327 0.17 -0.81 6.48
N VAL A 328 -0.06 -1.85 7.29
CA VAL A 328 -0.70 -3.11 6.83
C VAL A 328 -2.11 -2.82 6.33
N ASN A 329 -2.92 -2.08 7.11
CA ASN A 329 -4.15 -1.47 6.61
C ASN A 329 -3.81 -0.33 5.65
N ALA A 330 -3.49 -0.67 4.41
CA ALA A 330 -3.03 0.27 3.41
C ALA A 330 -4.13 1.26 3.04
N ALA A 331 -3.89 2.53 3.32
CA ALA A 331 -4.70 3.68 2.93
C ALA A 331 -3.74 4.87 2.72
N GLY A 332 -3.02 4.86 1.59
CA GLY A 332 -1.93 5.80 1.33
C GLY A 332 -2.40 7.22 1.12
N TRP A 333 -1.63 8.17 1.61
CA TRP A 333 -1.78 9.60 1.35
C TRP A 333 -0.47 10.20 0.86
N ASN A 334 -0.47 11.42 0.37
CA ASN A 334 0.70 12.06 -0.22
C ASN A 334 1.10 13.29 0.61
N ALA A 335 2.27 13.24 1.25
CA ALA A 335 2.78 14.30 2.09
C ALA A 335 3.15 15.59 1.32
N SER A 336 3.35 15.52 0.00
CA SER A 336 3.58 16.72 -0.82
C SER A 336 2.30 17.49 -1.17
N TYR A 337 1.12 16.92 -0.88
CA TYR A 337 -0.15 17.63 -1.09
C TYR A 337 -0.48 18.51 0.11
N ASP A 338 -1.31 19.51 -0.11
CA ASP A 338 -1.78 20.36 0.98
C ASP A 338 -2.67 19.59 1.98
N ASP A 339 -3.42 18.61 1.54
CA ASP A 339 -4.33 17.80 2.35
C ASP A 339 -3.78 16.39 2.68
N TYR A 340 -4.51 15.65 3.52
CA TYR A 340 -4.17 14.30 4.00
C TYR A 340 -5.09 13.22 3.41
N ARG A 341 -5.85 13.55 2.37
CA ARG A 341 -6.82 12.62 1.79
C ARG A 341 -6.14 11.38 1.22
N LEU A 342 -6.93 10.34 1.08
CA LEU A 342 -6.51 9.12 0.37
C LEU A 342 -5.99 9.50 -1.02
N ALA A 343 -4.71 9.24 -1.26
CA ALA A 343 -4.03 9.47 -2.52
C ALA A 343 -3.12 8.27 -2.82
N GLY A 344 -3.47 7.51 -3.82
CA GLY A 344 -2.73 6.31 -4.16
C GLY A 344 -3.51 5.03 -3.91
N SER A 345 -2.88 4.03 -3.30
CA SER A 345 -3.49 2.71 -3.12
C SER A 345 -4.16 2.53 -1.77
N SER A 346 -5.32 1.89 -1.78
CA SER A 346 -5.98 1.34 -0.59
C SER A 346 -6.29 -0.14 -0.81
N ALA A 347 -6.60 -0.86 0.28
CA ALA A 347 -7.01 -2.25 0.18
C ALA A 347 -8.38 -2.35 -0.53
N SER A 348 -8.36 -2.62 -1.83
CA SER A 348 -9.57 -2.73 -2.67
C SER A 348 -10.35 -4.03 -2.43
N PHE A 349 -9.72 -5.01 -1.81
CA PHE A 349 -10.30 -6.32 -1.57
C PHE A 349 -9.63 -6.97 -0.36
N ARG A 350 -10.42 -7.39 0.62
CA ARG A 350 -9.97 -8.21 1.75
C ARG A 350 -10.72 -9.53 1.73
N MET A 351 -10.00 -10.62 1.82
CA MET A 351 -10.55 -11.96 1.81
C MET A 351 -9.81 -12.82 2.84
N ILE A 352 -10.57 -13.62 3.57
CA ILE A 352 -10.04 -14.64 4.47
C ILE A 352 -10.73 -15.94 4.11
N VAL A 353 -9.94 -16.93 3.66
CA VAL A 353 -10.47 -18.25 3.27
C VAL A 353 -10.15 -19.26 4.37
N ASP A 354 -11.19 -19.85 4.96
CA ASP A 354 -11.06 -20.94 5.92
C ASP A 354 -11.10 -22.29 5.19
N LEU A 355 -9.93 -22.92 5.06
CA LEU A 355 -9.81 -24.22 4.39
C LEU A 355 -10.36 -25.39 5.20
N SER A 356 -10.62 -25.19 6.50
CA SER A 356 -11.30 -26.20 7.33
C SER A 356 -12.82 -26.23 7.05
N SER A 357 -13.39 -25.09 6.69
CA SER A 357 -14.79 -24.93 6.30
C SER A 357 -14.97 -23.67 5.46
N PHE A 358 -15.09 -23.81 4.15
CA PHE A 358 -15.27 -22.68 3.24
C PHE A 358 -16.45 -21.76 3.59
N GLN A 359 -17.47 -22.27 4.28
CA GLN A 359 -18.62 -21.46 4.72
C GLN A 359 -18.26 -20.40 5.76
N ASN A 360 -17.13 -20.55 6.47
CA ASN A 360 -16.64 -19.55 7.41
C ASN A 360 -15.88 -18.41 6.74
N SER A 361 -15.58 -18.53 5.45
CA SER A 361 -14.77 -17.57 4.72
C SER A 361 -15.43 -16.19 4.66
N LEU A 362 -14.61 -15.14 4.68
CA LEU A 362 -15.03 -13.76 4.83
C LEU A 362 -14.50 -12.89 3.69
N ILE A 363 -15.25 -11.83 3.37
CA ILE A 363 -14.91 -10.91 2.27
C ILE A 363 -15.28 -9.46 2.63
N LEU A 364 -14.49 -8.51 2.16
CA LEU A 364 -14.77 -7.08 2.16
C LEU A 364 -14.26 -6.42 0.88
N MET A 365 -15.03 -5.48 0.35
CA MET A 365 -14.61 -4.63 -0.77
C MET A 365 -15.25 -3.24 -0.65
N PRO A 366 -14.61 -2.18 -1.16
CA PRO A 366 -15.18 -0.83 -1.16
C PRO A 366 -16.27 -0.66 -2.21
N ALA A 367 -17.00 0.47 -2.10
CA ALA A 367 -18.11 0.88 -2.95
C ALA A 367 -19.31 -0.09 -2.92
N GLY A 368 -19.75 -0.57 -4.05
CA GLY A 368 -20.90 -1.48 -4.18
C GLY A 368 -20.86 -2.19 -5.53
N GLN A 369 -21.85 -3.04 -5.78
CA GLN A 369 -21.88 -3.89 -6.99
C GLN A 369 -22.75 -3.34 -8.11
N SER A 370 -23.43 -2.19 -7.91
CA SER A 370 -24.26 -1.55 -8.95
C SER A 370 -23.53 -0.36 -9.58
N GLY A 371 -23.56 -0.29 -10.92
CA GLY A 371 -23.15 0.92 -11.66
C GLY A 371 -24.20 2.02 -11.69
N HIS A 372 -25.39 1.80 -11.14
CA HIS A 372 -26.48 2.76 -11.15
C HIS A 372 -26.50 3.60 -9.86
N THR A 373 -26.26 4.89 -9.94
CA THR A 373 -26.06 5.80 -8.78
C THR A 373 -27.26 5.91 -7.85
N GLY A 374 -28.46 5.63 -8.31
CA GLY A 374 -29.70 5.61 -7.52
C GLY A 374 -30.04 4.23 -6.94
N HIS A 375 -29.20 3.23 -7.16
CA HIS A 375 -29.41 1.90 -6.60
C HIS A 375 -28.81 1.77 -5.20
N THR A 376 -29.44 0.99 -4.33
CA THR A 376 -28.95 0.75 -2.96
C THR A 376 -27.51 0.20 -2.97
N HIS A 377 -27.22 -0.71 -3.90
CA HIS A 377 -25.89 -1.33 -4.04
C HIS A 377 -24.87 -0.50 -4.82
N TYR A 378 -25.03 0.81 -4.88
CA TYR A 378 -24.00 1.68 -5.49
C TYR A 378 -22.79 1.88 -4.56
N ILE A 379 -23.05 2.04 -3.24
CA ILE A 379 -22.01 2.32 -2.24
C ILE A 379 -22.22 1.58 -0.90
N ASP A 380 -23.13 0.64 -0.82
CA ASP A 380 -23.53 -0.03 0.43
C ASP A 380 -22.41 -0.83 1.10
N LEU A 381 -21.36 -1.20 0.37
CA LEU A 381 -20.20 -1.89 0.92
C LEU A 381 -19.14 -0.93 1.49
N THR A 382 -19.28 0.39 1.30
CA THR A 382 -18.27 1.37 1.72
C THR A 382 -18.12 1.44 3.24
N ASP A 383 -19.22 1.60 3.98
CA ASP A 383 -19.18 1.65 5.44
C ASP A 383 -18.68 0.35 6.05
N PRO A 384 -19.18 -0.83 5.65
CA PRO A 384 -18.60 -2.09 6.10
C PRO A 384 -17.10 -2.21 5.80
N TRP A 385 -16.64 -1.78 4.61
CA TRP A 385 -15.24 -1.86 4.22
C TRP A 385 -14.32 -0.99 5.09
N ARG A 386 -14.70 0.27 5.33
CA ARG A 386 -13.90 1.20 6.13
C ARG A 386 -13.96 0.94 7.63
N LEU A 387 -15.00 0.22 8.11
CA LEU A 387 -15.22 -0.15 9.51
C LEU A 387 -14.91 -1.63 9.77
N PHE A 388 -14.33 -2.34 8.79
CA PHE A 388 -13.90 -3.74 8.90
C PHE A 388 -15.03 -4.72 9.27
N GLN A 389 -16.23 -4.47 8.78
CA GLN A 389 -17.41 -5.33 8.99
C GLN A 389 -17.51 -6.34 7.85
N TYR A 390 -16.85 -7.49 8.02
CA TYR A 390 -16.75 -8.53 7.00
C TYR A 390 -18.10 -9.19 6.71
N TYR A 391 -18.29 -9.53 5.43
CA TYR A 391 -19.42 -10.34 4.98
C TYR A 391 -19.02 -11.81 4.85
N PRO A 392 -19.98 -12.76 5.06
CA PRO A 392 -19.78 -14.16 4.72
C PRO A 392 -19.55 -14.32 3.21
N MET A 393 -18.54 -15.10 2.83
CA MET A 393 -18.32 -15.54 1.47
C MET A 393 -18.95 -16.91 1.28
N HIS A 394 -20.21 -16.93 0.82
CA HIS A 394 -20.99 -18.16 0.70
C HIS A 394 -20.45 -19.08 -0.40
N TRP A 395 -20.25 -20.35 -0.09
CA TRP A 395 -19.74 -21.38 -1.00
C TRP A 395 -20.77 -22.46 -1.36
N GLU A 396 -21.77 -22.66 -0.50
CA GLU A 396 -22.82 -23.66 -0.72
C GLU A 396 -24.06 -23.04 -1.34
N LEU A 397 -24.81 -23.86 -2.11
CA LEU A 397 -25.95 -23.39 -2.87
C LEU A 397 -27.09 -22.87 -1.98
N GLU A 398 -27.35 -23.54 -0.85
CA GLU A 398 -28.44 -23.18 0.06
C GLU A 398 -28.24 -21.80 0.71
N PRO A 399 -27.09 -21.47 1.34
CA PRO A 399 -26.80 -20.11 1.81
C PRO A 399 -26.83 -19.05 0.70
N ILE A 400 -26.30 -19.36 -0.50
CA ILE A 400 -26.35 -18.45 -1.66
C ILE A 400 -27.79 -18.13 -2.03
N GLN A 401 -28.67 -19.15 -2.12
CA GLN A 401 -30.08 -18.96 -2.46
C GLN A 401 -30.84 -18.20 -1.36
N ALA A 402 -30.50 -18.43 -0.08
CA ALA A 402 -31.12 -17.73 1.04
C ALA A 402 -30.75 -16.24 1.10
N ALA A 403 -29.52 -15.89 0.69
CA ALA A 403 -29.02 -14.52 0.66
C ALA A 403 -29.34 -13.77 -0.66
N ALA A 404 -29.81 -14.48 -1.70
CA ALA A 404 -30.05 -13.89 -3.01
C ALA A 404 -31.24 -12.95 -3.04
N GLU A 405 -31.02 -11.69 -3.44
CA GLU A 405 -32.11 -10.73 -3.68
C GLU A 405 -32.75 -10.88 -5.06
N SER A 406 -32.00 -11.38 -6.02
CA SER A 406 -32.44 -11.53 -7.41
C SER A 406 -31.89 -12.80 -8.05
N HIS A 407 -32.62 -13.36 -8.99
CA HIS A 407 -32.26 -14.55 -9.70
C HIS A 407 -32.29 -14.31 -11.22
N LEU A 408 -31.13 -14.39 -11.86
CA LEU A 408 -31.01 -14.32 -13.34
C LEU A 408 -30.78 -15.72 -13.91
N ARG A 409 -31.66 -16.16 -14.82
CA ARG A 409 -31.50 -17.39 -15.58
C ARG A 409 -31.09 -17.06 -17.00
N LEU A 410 -29.90 -17.47 -17.40
CA LEU A 410 -29.47 -17.41 -18.80
C LEU A 410 -29.99 -18.66 -19.52
N VAL A 411 -30.63 -18.44 -20.66
CA VAL A 411 -31.13 -19.53 -21.54
C VAL A 411 -30.45 -19.40 -22.90
N PRO A 412 -30.24 -20.53 -23.64
CA PRO A 412 -29.61 -20.52 -24.96
C PRO A 412 -30.36 -19.68 -25.95
#